data_b8147323e70d8549346b5a2c84b46ba3
#
_entry.id   b8147323e70d8549346b5a2c84b46ba3
#
_cell.length_a   1.000
_cell.length_b   1.000
_cell.length_c   1.000
_cell.angle_alpha   90.00
_cell.angle_beta   90.00
_cell.angle_gamma   90.00
#
_symmetry.space_group_name_H-M   'P 1'
#
loop_
_entity.id
_entity.type
_entity.pdbx_description
1 polymer ?
#
loop_
_entity_poly.entity_id
_entity_poly.type
_entity_poly.pdbx_seq_one_letter_code
_entity_poly.pdbx_strand_id
1 'polypeptide(L)'
;MFSLNLNIYLSYLFAVRQYRRVKALIKCLDRGFVVWFTGLPSSGKSTVANGVAEKLRSMGYRVEVLDGDWVRKTINPDAGFTREQRRIHLLRVAWIARLLARNGVVVLCSFVSPYRDVRAEIRKIIEEENLPFIEVFVKCSLEECIRRDVKGLYKKALRGEIKHMTGIDDPYEPPENPEIVVDTEHDSVETNVFKVLSKLKELKLIE
;
A
#
# COMPACT_ATOMS: atom_id res chain seq x y z
N MET A 1 41.87 -28.61 -30.63
CA MET A 1 41.47 -28.54 -29.22
C MET A 1 41.07 -27.11 -28.77
N PHE A 2 41.21 -26.06 -29.62
CA PHE A 2 40.88 -24.63 -29.28
C PHE A 2 39.48 -24.18 -29.66
N SER A 3 38.74 -24.91 -30.51
CA SER A 3 37.40 -24.46 -30.98
C SER A 3 36.24 -24.68 -30.00
N LEU A 4 36.39 -25.70 -29.12
CA LEU A 4 35.33 -26.00 -28.11
C LEU A 4 35.27 -24.93 -26.99
N ASN A 5 36.40 -24.33 -26.66
CA ASN A 5 36.45 -23.28 -25.61
C ASN A 5 35.81 -21.95 -26.03
N LEU A 6 35.87 -21.60 -27.31
CA LEU A 6 35.34 -20.33 -27.81
C LEU A 6 33.81 -20.34 -27.81
N ASN A 7 33.18 -21.45 -28.19
CA ASN A 7 31.71 -21.57 -28.16
C ASN A 7 31.12 -21.54 -26.72
N ILE A 8 31.79 -22.18 -25.78
CA ILE A 8 31.42 -22.14 -24.36
C ILE A 8 31.58 -20.73 -23.81
N TYR A 9 32.67 -20.06 -24.16
CA TYR A 9 32.91 -18.67 -23.75
C TYR A 9 31.88 -17.69 -24.33
N LEU A 10 31.54 -17.81 -25.61
CA LEU A 10 30.49 -17.01 -26.26
C LEU A 10 29.10 -17.24 -25.67
N SER A 11 28.77 -18.52 -25.38
CA SER A 11 27.50 -18.88 -24.70
C SER A 11 27.43 -18.30 -23.30
N TYR A 12 28.53 -18.33 -22.56
CA TYR A 12 28.64 -17.70 -21.24
C TYR A 12 28.46 -16.17 -21.30
N LEU A 13 29.15 -15.49 -22.24
CA LEU A 13 29.00 -14.06 -22.45
C LEU A 13 27.56 -13.66 -22.85
N PHE A 14 26.94 -14.49 -23.70
CA PHE A 14 25.52 -14.26 -24.07
C PHE A 14 24.59 -14.41 -22.87
N ALA A 15 24.75 -15.45 -22.06
CA ALA A 15 23.99 -15.68 -20.84
C ALA A 15 24.18 -14.55 -19.83
N VAL A 16 25.42 -14.08 -19.61
CA VAL A 16 25.74 -12.93 -18.74
C VAL A 16 25.10 -11.64 -19.27
N ARG A 17 25.13 -11.42 -20.60
CA ARG A 17 24.49 -10.26 -21.23
C ARG A 17 22.96 -10.29 -21.09
N GLN A 18 22.34 -11.45 -21.26
CA GLN A 18 20.91 -11.67 -21.02
C GLN A 18 20.55 -11.46 -19.54
N TYR A 19 21.34 -12.04 -18.63
CA TYR A 19 21.15 -11.85 -17.18
C TYR A 19 21.25 -10.37 -16.78
N ARG A 20 22.25 -9.64 -17.30
CA ARG A 20 22.37 -8.17 -17.06
C ARG A 20 21.18 -7.39 -17.63
N ARG A 21 20.65 -7.80 -18.79
CA ARG A 21 19.51 -7.17 -19.43
C ARG A 21 18.22 -7.44 -18.65
N VAL A 22 18.01 -8.65 -18.14
CA VAL A 22 16.88 -9.00 -17.27
C VAL A 22 17.00 -8.29 -15.91
N LYS A 23 18.20 -8.21 -15.34
CA LYS A 23 18.45 -7.47 -14.08
C LYS A 23 18.24 -5.96 -14.23
N ALA A 24 18.49 -5.39 -15.42
CA ALA A 24 18.22 -3.99 -15.73
C ALA A 24 16.73 -3.69 -15.91
N LEU A 25 15.89 -4.72 -16.15
CA LEU A 25 14.42 -4.59 -16.26
C LEU A 25 13.70 -4.63 -14.90
N ILE A 26 14.35 -5.16 -13.86
CA ILE A 26 13.81 -5.20 -12.50
C ILE A 26 14.64 -4.24 -11.64
N LYS A 27 14.04 -3.10 -11.28
CA LYS A 27 14.65 -2.19 -10.31
C LYS A 27 14.60 -2.85 -8.93
N CYS A 28 15.71 -3.47 -8.53
CA CYS A 28 15.90 -3.93 -7.17
C CYS A 28 16.36 -2.75 -6.32
N LEU A 29 15.46 -2.27 -5.47
CA LEU A 29 15.86 -1.41 -4.36
C LEU A 29 16.63 -2.26 -3.34
N ASP A 30 17.74 -1.76 -2.79
CA ASP A 30 18.42 -2.41 -1.66
C ASP A 30 17.45 -2.51 -0.47
N ARG A 31 16.66 -1.45 -0.25
CA ARG A 31 15.53 -1.40 0.67
C ARG A 31 14.33 -0.79 -0.02
N GLY A 32 13.14 -1.33 0.23
CA GLY A 32 11.87 -0.76 -0.21
C GLY A 32 11.37 0.30 0.76
N PHE A 33 10.10 0.64 0.61
CA PHE A 33 9.39 1.58 1.47
C PHE A 33 7.92 1.17 1.59
N VAL A 34 7.21 1.78 2.56
CA VAL A 34 5.79 1.52 2.80
C VAL A 34 4.97 2.76 2.49
N VAL A 35 3.95 2.62 1.66
CA VAL A 35 2.93 3.64 1.42
C VAL A 35 1.63 3.17 2.06
N TRP A 36 1.15 3.89 3.08
CA TRP A 36 -0.01 3.52 3.88
C TRP A 36 -1.21 4.41 3.56
N PHE A 37 -2.16 3.87 2.81
CA PHE A 37 -3.40 4.56 2.48
C PHE A 37 -4.41 4.38 3.61
N THR A 38 -4.85 5.50 4.20
CA THR A 38 -5.90 5.56 5.22
C THR A 38 -7.09 6.40 4.74
N GLY A 39 -8.28 6.13 5.26
CA GLY A 39 -9.52 6.82 4.89
C GLY A 39 -10.75 5.99 5.20
N LEU A 40 -11.93 6.59 5.09
CA LEU A 40 -13.22 5.94 5.33
C LEU A 40 -13.45 4.71 4.44
N PRO A 41 -14.27 3.73 4.84
CA PRO A 41 -14.76 2.70 3.92
C PRO A 41 -15.36 3.37 2.66
N SER A 42 -15.19 2.75 1.49
CA SER A 42 -15.63 3.28 0.19
C SER A 42 -14.98 4.61 -0.27
N SER A 43 -13.95 5.13 0.43
CA SER A 43 -13.24 6.35 0.02
C SER A 43 -12.32 6.18 -1.20
N GLY A 44 -12.22 5.00 -1.81
CA GLY A 44 -11.38 4.77 -3.01
C GLY A 44 -9.92 4.39 -2.75
N LYS A 45 -9.54 4.07 -1.50
CA LYS A 45 -8.15 3.67 -1.14
C LYS A 45 -7.56 2.60 -2.04
N SER A 46 -8.26 1.47 -2.20
CA SER A 46 -7.79 0.34 -3.01
C SER A 46 -7.67 0.72 -4.48
N THR A 47 -8.54 1.58 -5.00
CA THR A 47 -8.49 2.05 -6.39
C THR A 47 -7.23 2.87 -6.63
N VAL A 48 -6.93 3.84 -5.76
CA VAL A 48 -5.72 4.67 -5.88
C VAL A 48 -4.46 3.81 -5.66
N ALA A 49 -4.45 2.95 -4.63
CA ALA A 49 -3.32 2.08 -4.34
C ALA A 49 -2.99 1.13 -5.50
N ASN A 50 -4.00 0.53 -6.13
CA ASN A 50 -3.81 -0.34 -7.29
C ASN A 50 -3.30 0.45 -8.51
N GLY A 51 -3.81 1.64 -8.77
CA GLY A 51 -3.29 2.51 -9.84
C GLY A 51 -1.83 2.89 -9.64
N VAL A 52 -1.43 3.21 -8.40
CA VAL A 52 -0.02 3.45 -8.04
C VAL A 52 0.81 2.18 -8.23
N ALA A 53 0.30 1.02 -7.79
CA ALA A 53 0.99 -0.27 -7.94
C ALA A 53 1.27 -0.60 -9.41
N GLU A 54 0.27 -0.41 -10.28
CA GLU A 54 0.40 -0.66 -11.71
C GLU A 54 1.50 0.21 -12.35
N LYS A 55 1.51 1.50 -12.03
CA LYS A 55 2.53 2.44 -12.52
C LYS A 55 3.93 2.07 -12.02
N LEU A 56 4.09 1.78 -10.73
CA LEU A 56 5.38 1.36 -10.17
C LEU A 56 5.88 0.05 -10.77
N ARG A 57 5.00 -0.94 -10.99
CA ARG A 57 5.35 -2.19 -11.68
C ARG A 57 5.77 -1.92 -13.12
N SER A 58 5.09 -1.04 -13.85
CA SER A 58 5.49 -0.66 -15.22
C SER A 58 6.85 0.04 -15.29
N MET A 59 7.26 0.68 -14.19
CA MET A 59 8.59 1.28 -14.02
C MET A 59 9.66 0.27 -13.54
N GLY A 60 9.29 -1.00 -13.36
CA GLY A 60 10.19 -2.09 -12.99
C GLY A 60 10.39 -2.31 -11.48
N TYR A 61 9.63 -1.64 -10.62
CA TYR A 61 9.69 -1.88 -9.16
C TYR A 61 8.99 -3.19 -8.78
N ARG A 62 9.52 -3.87 -7.75
CA ARG A 62 8.81 -4.95 -7.07
C ARG A 62 7.79 -4.34 -6.14
N VAL A 63 6.51 -4.65 -6.36
CA VAL A 63 5.40 -4.03 -5.61
C VAL A 63 4.47 -5.09 -5.07
N GLU A 64 4.18 -5.01 -3.78
CA GLU A 64 3.13 -5.78 -3.11
C GLU A 64 2.01 -4.85 -2.64
N VAL A 65 0.77 -5.30 -2.81
CA VAL A 65 -0.42 -4.58 -2.33
C VAL A 65 -1.08 -5.40 -1.23
N LEU A 66 -1.07 -4.86 -0.02
CA LEU A 66 -1.79 -5.41 1.13
C LEU A 66 -3.14 -4.70 1.26
N ASP A 67 -4.19 -5.31 0.72
CA ASP A 67 -5.56 -4.80 0.81
C ASP A 67 -6.27 -5.37 2.04
N GLY A 68 -7.04 -4.53 2.74
CA GLY A 68 -7.68 -4.88 3.99
C GLY A 68 -8.67 -6.05 3.90
N ASP A 69 -9.40 -6.19 2.79
CA ASP A 69 -10.35 -7.29 2.62
C ASP A 69 -9.63 -8.61 2.34
N TRP A 70 -8.61 -8.55 1.48
CA TRP A 70 -7.80 -9.72 1.16
C TRP A 70 -7.05 -10.22 2.41
N VAL A 71 -6.39 -9.33 3.14
CA VAL A 71 -5.63 -9.68 4.36
C VAL A 71 -6.55 -10.27 5.43
N ARG A 72 -7.77 -9.72 5.61
CA ARG A 72 -8.74 -10.30 6.56
C ARG A 72 -9.23 -11.69 6.17
N LYS A 73 -9.32 -11.98 4.87
CA LYS A 73 -9.76 -13.31 4.40
C LYS A 73 -8.66 -14.37 4.47
N THR A 74 -7.40 -13.97 4.33
CA THR A 74 -6.29 -14.91 4.13
C THR A 74 -5.32 -14.95 5.31
N ILE A 75 -4.79 -13.80 5.72
CA ILE A 75 -3.72 -13.71 6.72
C ILE A 75 -4.29 -13.58 8.15
N ASN A 76 -5.37 -12.79 8.31
CA ASN A 76 -5.97 -12.49 9.60
C ASN A 76 -7.47 -12.82 9.62
N PRO A 77 -7.89 -14.07 9.40
CA PRO A 77 -9.31 -14.43 9.38
C PRO A 77 -9.97 -14.30 10.76
N ASP A 78 -9.19 -14.29 11.83
CA ASP A 78 -9.58 -14.09 13.22
C ASP A 78 -9.80 -12.61 13.61
N ALA A 79 -9.48 -11.68 12.71
CA ALA A 79 -9.54 -10.25 13.01
C ALA A 79 -10.98 -9.73 13.12
N GLY A 80 -11.37 -9.28 14.31
CA GLY A 80 -12.64 -8.60 14.55
C GLY A 80 -12.57 -7.08 14.25
N PHE A 81 -13.60 -6.35 14.74
CA PHE A 81 -13.80 -4.94 14.40
C PHE A 81 -13.78 -3.98 15.60
N THR A 82 -13.64 -4.49 16.84
CA THR A 82 -13.42 -3.61 17.99
C THR A 82 -12.11 -2.84 17.85
N ARG A 83 -11.95 -1.74 18.58
CA ARG A 83 -10.71 -0.91 18.56
C ARG A 83 -9.46 -1.77 18.75
N GLU A 84 -9.44 -2.63 19.76
CA GLU A 84 -8.27 -3.46 20.06
C GLU A 84 -8.02 -4.54 18.98
N GLN A 85 -9.07 -5.18 18.48
CA GLN A 85 -8.94 -6.15 17.39
C GLN A 85 -8.44 -5.51 16.10
N ARG A 86 -8.88 -4.28 15.78
CA ARG A 86 -8.36 -3.49 14.66
C ARG A 86 -6.89 -3.14 14.88
N ARG A 87 -6.51 -2.74 16.08
CA ARG A 87 -5.12 -2.44 16.44
C ARG A 87 -4.24 -3.66 16.20
N ILE A 88 -4.57 -4.82 16.80
CA ILE A 88 -3.81 -6.06 16.62
C ILE A 88 -3.69 -6.44 15.14
N HIS A 89 -4.81 -6.37 14.39
CA HIS A 89 -4.82 -6.65 12.96
C HIS A 89 -3.84 -5.74 12.19
N LEU A 90 -3.90 -4.43 12.41
CA LEU A 90 -3.07 -3.45 11.70
C LEU A 90 -1.58 -3.59 12.06
N LEU A 91 -1.26 -3.92 13.31
CA LEU A 91 0.13 -4.17 13.71
C LEU A 91 0.70 -5.44 13.07
N ARG A 92 -0.09 -6.52 12.95
CA ARG A 92 0.33 -7.70 12.16
C ARG A 92 0.66 -7.32 10.72
N VAL A 93 -0.17 -6.48 10.10
CA VAL A 93 0.09 -5.95 8.75
C VAL A 93 1.35 -5.11 8.69
N ALA A 94 1.58 -4.26 9.69
CA ALA A 94 2.80 -3.44 9.77
C ALA A 94 4.07 -4.30 9.80
N TRP A 95 4.08 -5.38 10.56
CA TRP A 95 5.20 -6.33 10.60
C TRP A 95 5.42 -7.02 9.25
N ILE A 96 4.35 -7.43 8.56
CA ILE A 96 4.47 -8.01 7.21
C ILE A 96 5.02 -6.97 6.22
N ALA A 97 4.49 -5.74 6.26
CA ALA A 97 4.96 -4.66 5.40
C ALA A 97 6.44 -4.34 5.62
N ARG A 98 6.89 -4.29 6.89
CA ARG A 98 8.29 -4.12 7.26
C ARG A 98 9.17 -5.24 6.71
N LEU A 99 8.76 -6.51 6.86
CA LEU A 99 9.48 -7.66 6.32
C LEU A 99 9.66 -7.60 4.81
N LEU A 100 8.64 -7.20 4.08
CA LEU A 100 8.68 -7.03 2.64
C LEU A 100 9.56 -5.84 2.23
N ALA A 101 9.38 -4.69 2.88
CA ALA A 101 10.10 -3.47 2.55
C ALA A 101 11.61 -3.61 2.79
N ARG A 102 12.05 -4.22 3.90
CA ARG A 102 13.48 -4.45 4.15
C ARG A 102 14.14 -5.36 3.11
N ASN A 103 13.35 -6.13 2.34
CA ASN A 103 13.81 -6.99 1.25
C ASN A 103 13.60 -6.34 -0.14
N GLY A 104 13.53 -5.01 -0.20
CA GLY A 104 13.50 -4.24 -1.45
C GLY A 104 12.15 -4.25 -2.18
N VAL A 105 11.06 -4.52 -1.48
CA VAL A 105 9.70 -4.45 -2.02
C VAL A 105 9.05 -3.12 -1.65
N VAL A 106 8.42 -2.46 -2.61
CA VAL A 106 7.51 -1.33 -2.34
C VAL A 106 6.18 -1.91 -1.86
N VAL A 107 5.77 -1.57 -0.64
CA VAL A 107 4.54 -2.12 -0.06
C VAL A 107 3.47 -1.05 0.01
N LEU A 108 2.35 -1.29 -0.66
CA LEU A 108 1.19 -0.41 -0.67
C LEU A 108 0.11 -1.01 0.24
N CYS A 109 -0.13 -0.40 1.39
CA CYS A 109 -1.09 -0.86 2.38
C CYS A 109 -2.39 -0.06 2.27
N SER A 110 -3.53 -0.73 1.98
CA SER A 110 -4.84 -0.09 1.82
C SER A 110 -5.78 -0.52 2.94
N PHE A 111 -5.83 0.28 4.01
CA PHE A 111 -6.62 -0.01 5.21
C PHE A 111 -7.38 1.22 5.69
N VAL A 112 -8.52 1.04 6.37
CA VAL A 112 -9.24 2.15 7.00
C VAL A 112 -8.35 2.83 8.04
N SER A 113 -7.72 2.04 8.93
CA SER A 113 -6.79 2.50 9.98
C SER A 113 -7.31 3.74 10.73
N PRO A 114 -8.47 3.63 11.43
CA PRO A 114 -9.23 4.81 11.84
C PRO A 114 -8.57 5.65 12.93
N TYR A 115 -7.68 5.08 13.73
CA TYR A 115 -7.14 5.71 14.94
C TYR A 115 -5.74 6.26 14.73
N ARG A 116 -5.48 7.50 15.15
CA ARG A 116 -4.18 8.20 15.00
C ARG A 116 -3.06 7.51 15.78
N ASP A 117 -3.34 7.11 17.00
CA ASP A 117 -2.37 6.40 17.86
C ASP A 117 -1.90 5.09 17.24
N VAL A 118 -2.81 4.32 16.65
CA VAL A 118 -2.46 3.08 15.96
C VAL A 118 -1.62 3.35 14.70
N ARG A 119 -1.95 4.38 13.91
CA ARG A 119 -1.11 4.76 12.75
C ARG A 119 0.27 5.24 13.16
N ALA A 120 0.38 5.98 14.28
CA ALA A 120 1.67 6.37 14.84
C ALA A 120 2.51 5.15 15.29
N GLU A 121 1.88 4.13 15.89
CA GLU A 121 2.53 2.89 16.25
C GLU A 121 3.01 2.11 15.03
N ILE A 122 2.21 2.04 13.96
CA ILE A 122 2.57 1.45 12.68
C ILE A 122 3.79 2.14 12.08
N ARG A 123 3.77 3.48 12.02
CA ARG A 123 4.89 4.31 11.55
C ARG A 123 6.16 3.96 12.31
N LYS A 124 6.11 3.93 13.64
CA LYS A 124 7.26 3.59 14.48
C LYS A 124 7.82 2.22 14.14
N ILE A 125 6.98 1.19 13.99
CA ILE A 125 7.40 -0.16 13.62
C ILE A 125 8.18 -0.16 12.29
N ILE A 126 7.73 0.59 11.30
CA ILE A 126 8.38 0.65 9.98
C ILE A 126 9.70 1.43 10.06
N GLU A 127 9.67 2.59 10.70
CA GLU A 127 10.82 3.52 10.76
C GLU A 127 11.95 3.05 11.68
N GLU A 128 11.70 2.12 12.61
CA GLU A 128 12.75 1.52 13.48
C GLU A 128 13.92 0.91 12.70
N GLU A 129 13.71 0.44 11.47
CA GLU A 129 14.77 -0.04 10.58
C GLU A 129 15.21 0.99 9.53
N ASN A 130 14.89 2.28 9.72
CA ASN A 130 15.14 3.34 8.74
C ASN A 130 14.48 3.07 7.38
N LEU A 131 13.30 2.42 7.39
CA LEU A 131 12.47 2.25 6.20
C LEU A 131 11.54 3.45 6.05
N PRO A 132 11.44 4.07 4.87
CA PRO A 132 10.52 5.18 4.66
C PRO A 132 9.06 4.72 4.82
N PHE A 133 8.28 5.51 5.59
CA PHE A 133 6.85 5.35 5.76
C PHE A 133 6.13 6.60 5.24
N ILE A 134 5.24 6.42 4.28
CA ILE A 134 4.49 7.49 3.63
C ILE A 134 3.00 7.30 3.91
N GLU A 135 2.42 8.16 4.75
CA GLU A 135 1.00 8.15 5.02
C GLU A 135 0.24 8.92 3.93
N VAL A 136 -0.71 8.24 3.29
CA VAL A 136 -1.60 8.83 2.27
C VAL A 136 -3.00 8.93 2.84
N PHE A 137 -3.48 10.15 3.08
CA PHE A 137 -4.86 10.38 3.44
C PHE A 137 -5.74 10.41 2.19
N VAL A 138 -6.61 9.42 2.06
CA VAL A 138 -7.61 9.33 0.99
C VAL A 138 -8.86 10.03 1.48
N LYS A 139 -8.92 11.33 1.21
CA LYS A 139 -10.01 12.22 1.61
C LYS A 139 -11.24 11.96 0.75
N CYS A 140 -12.37 11.80 1.41
CA CYS A 140 -13.70 11.71 0.83
C CYS A 140 -14.70 12.01 1.95
N SER A 141 -15.77 12.75 1.68
CA SER A 141 -16.81 13.02 2.69
C SER A 141 -17.53 11.73 3.09
N LEU A 142 -18.10 11.72 4.29
CA LEU A 142 -18.87 10.56 4.75
C LEU A 142 -20.12 10.36 3.88
N GLU A 143 -20.75 11.45 3.50
CA GLU A 143 -21.93 11.47 2.64
C GLU A 143 -21.65 10.80 1.29
N GLU A 144 -20.52 11.12 0.67
CA GLU A 144 -20.11 10.53 -0.60
C GLU A 144 -19.72 9.05 -0.41
N CYS A 145 -19.04 8.69 0.69
CA CYS A 145 -18.74 7.31 1.01
C CYS A 145 -20.01 6.45 1.20
N ILE A 146 -21.04 7.01 1.86
CA ILE A 146 -22.37 6.38 2.01
C ILE A 146 -23.06 6.28 0.65
N ARG A 147 -23.00 7.30 -0.19
CA ARG A 147 -23.57 7.26 -1.55
C ARG A 147 -22.95 6.17 -2.41
N ARG A 148 -21.63 6.02 -2.33
CA ARG A 148 -20.88 4.97 -3.06
C ARG A 148 -21.21 3.58 -2.56
N ASP A 149 -21.15 3.37 -1.27
CA ASP A 149 -21.38 2.12 -0.51
C ASP A 149 -21.15 0.81 -1.30
N VAL A 150 -19.98 0.71 -1.90
CA VAL A 150 -19.62 -0.33 -2.89
C VAL A 150 -19.91 -1.76 -2.39
N LYS A 151 -19.87 -1.97 -1.07
CA LYS A 151 -20.03 -3.29 -0.42
C LYS A 151 -21.35 -3.41 0.36
N GLY A 152 -22.18 -2.38 0.36
CA GLY A 152 -23.42 -2.34 1.15
C GLY A 152 -23.21 -2.28 2.67
N LEU A 153 -21.99 -1.92 3.12
CA LEU A 153 -21.65 -1.89 4.56
C LEU A 153 -22.34 -0.75 5.28
N TYR A 154 -22.43 0.44 4.66
CA TYR A 154 -23.13 1.58 5.25
C TYR A 154 -24.63 1.30 5.37
N LYS A 155 -25.26 0.70 4.35
CA LYS A 155 -26.66 0.28 4.41
C LYS A 155 -26.92 -0.68 5.56
N LYS A 156 -26.04 -1.64 5.78
CA LYS A 156 -26.15 -2.61 6.90
C LYS A 156 -25.96 -1.95 8.25
N ALA A 157 -24.97 -1.04 8.38
CA ALA A 157 -24.73 -0.31 9.63
C ALA A 157 -25.90 0.59 10.00
N LEU A 158 -26.45 1.35 9.04
CA LEU A 158 -27.61 2.22 9.27
C LEU A 158 -28.89 1.44 9.66
N ARG A 159 -28.98 0.15 9.30
CA ARG A 159 -30.05 -0.74 9.75
C ARG A 159 -29.76 -1.44 11.08
N GLY A 160 -28.58 -1.19 11.68
CA GLY A 160 -28.16 -1.86 12.91
C GLY A 160 -27.74 -3.33 12.73
N GLU A 161 -27.58 -3.81 11.49
CA GLU A 161 -27.18 -5.19 11.18
C GLU A 161 -25.69 -5.46 11.47
N ILE A 162 -24.86 -4.45 11.44
CA ILE A 162 -23.43 -4.50 11.79
C ILE A 162 -23.07 -3.40 12.77
N LYS A 163 -22.13 -3.69 13.66
CA LYS A 163 -21.58 -2.76 14.65
C LYS A 163 -20.12 -2.44 14.36
N HIS A 164 -19.60 -1.42 15.01
CA HIS A 164 -18.21 -0.94 14.85
C HIS A 164 -17.90 -0.51 13.40
N MET A 165 -18.87 0.11 12.74
CA MET A 165 -18.68 0.66 11.41
C MET A 165 -18.04 2.04 11.50
N THR A 166 -16.81 2.17 11.02
CA THR A 166 -16.08 3.44 10.99
C THR A 166 -16.85 4.49 10.18
N GLY A 167 -17.12 5.63 10.80
CA GLY A 167 -17.89 6.74 10.24
C GLY A 167 -19.37 6.72 10.60
N ILE A 168 -19.90 5.67 11.26
CA ILE A 168 -21.29 5.58 11.75
C ILE A 168 -21.29 5.49 13.28
N ASP A 169 -20.93 4.36 13.84
CA ASP A 169 -20.91 4.09 15.29
C ASP A 169 -19.47 3.96 15.84
N ASP A 170 -18.46 4.10 14.99
CA ASP A 170 -17.04 4.08 15.33
C ASP A 170 -16.34 5.26 14.66
N PRO A 171 -15.46 6.02 15.35
CA PRO A 171 -14.85 7.23 14.80
C PRO A 171 -13.82 6.91 13.71
N TYR A 172 -13.63 7.86 12.81
CA TYR A 172 -12.44 7.99 11.97
C TYR A 172 -11.71 9.27 12.37
N GLU A 173 -10.47 9.13 12.77
CA GLU A 173 -9.59 10.24 13.14
C GLU A 173 -8.69 10.60 11.94
N PRO A 174 -8.99 11.67 11.17
CA PRO A 174 -8.15 12.07 10.05
C PRO A 174 -6.69 12.31 10.49
N PRO A 175 -5.68 11.95 9.69
CA PRO A 175 -4.30 12.25 10.02
C PRO A 175 -4.06 13.75 10.07
N GLU A 176 -3.19 14.20 10.98
CA GLU A 176 -2.88 15.63 11.15
C GLU A 176 -1.82 16.10 10.14
N ASN A 177 -0.81 15.28 9.90
CA ASN A 177 0.32 15.61 9.04
C ASN A 177 0.67 14.44 8.11
N PRO A 178 -0.24 14.02 7.21
CA PRO A 178 0.07 12.99 6.23
C PRO A 178 1.06 13.52 5.19
N GLU A 179 1.95 12.70 4.69
CA GLU A 179 2.86 13.09 3.61
C GLU A 179 2.11 13.43 2.31
N ILE A 180 0.94 12.82 2.11
CA ILE A 180 0.13 13.01 0.89
C ILE A 180 -1.35 13.07 1.26
N VAL A 181 -2.06 14.02 0.64
CA VAL A 181 -3.53 14.05 0.63
C VAL A 181 -4.02 13.89 -0.80
N VAL A 182 -4.88 12.91 -1.01
CA VAL A 182 -5.60 12.70 -2.28
C VAL A 182 -7.10 12.89 -2.05
N ASP A 183 -7.77 13.61 -2.94
CA ASP A 183 -9.21 13.88 -2.86
C ASP A 183 -9.94 13.06 -3.92
N THR A 184 -10.58 11.98 -3.51
CA THR A 184 -11.28 11.09 -4.42
C THR A 184 -12.72 11.48 -4.69
N GLU A 185 -13.19 12.52 -4.05
CA GLU A 185 -14.51 13.10 -4.29
C GLU A 185 -14.49 14.04 -5.48
N HIS A 186 -13.42 14.82 -5.63
CA HIS A 186 -13.32 15.89 -6.61
C HIS A 186 -12.30 15.60 -7.73
N ASP A 187 -11.31 14.73 -7.50
CA ASP A 187 -10.26 14.43 -8.46
C ASP A 187 -10.47 13.05 -9.12
N SER A 188 -10.01 12.91 -10.36
CA SER A 188 -9.97 11.62 -11.04
C SER A 188 -8.96 10.66 -10.37
N VAL A 189 -9.12 9.37 -10.64
CA VAL A 189 -8.18 8.33 -10.16
C VAL A 189 -6.77 8.63 -10.68
N GLU A 190 -6.64 9.00 -11.95
CA GLU A 190 -5.37 9.31 -12.61
C GLU A 190 -4.67 10.50 -11.93
N THR A 191 -5.43 11.56 -11.61
CA THR A 191 -4.92 12.73 -10.88
C THR A 191 -4.39 12.34 -9.51
N ASN A 192 -5.13 11.52 -8.77
CA ASN A 192 -4.73 11.07 -7.44
C ASN A 192 -3.51 10.14 -7.49
N VAL A 193 -3.44 9.22 -8.46
CA VAL A 193 -2.26 8.39 -8.72
C VAL A 193 -1.04 9.24 -9.04
N PHE A 194 -1.20 10.24 -9.91
CA PHE A 194 -0.13 11.16 -10.27
C PHE A 194 0.38 11.96 -9.05
N LYS A 195 -0.50 12.46 -8.19
CA LYS A 195 -0.12 13.14 -6.93
C LYS A 195 0.77 12.25 -6.05
N VAL A 196 0.40 10.98 -5.87
CA VAL A 196 1.19 10.03 -5.08
C VAL A 196 2.56 9.81 -5.71
N LEU A 197 2.62 9.50 -7.01
CA LEU A 197 3.90 9.25 -7.70
C LEU A 197 4.80 10.48 -7.70
N SER A 198 4.25 11.68 -7.91
CA SER A 198 5.01 12.93 -7.86
C SER A 198 5.65 13.17 -6.49
N LYS A 199 4.91 12.89 -5.41
CA LYS A 199 5.46 13.01 -4.05
C LYS A 199 6.55 11.97 -3.77
N LEU A 200 6.36 10.73 -4.23
CA LEU A 200 7.39 9.69 -4.10
C LEU A 200 8.69 10.07 -4.85
N LYS A 201 8.59 10.75 -6.00
CA LYS A 201 9.74 11.32 -6.73
C LYS A 201 10.40 12.46 -5.96
N GLU A 202 9.60 13.41 -5.43
CA GLU A 202 10.09 14.52 -4.61
C GLU A 202 10.90 13.99 -3.40
N LEU A 203 10.40 12.93 -2.77
CA LEU A 203 11.06 12.24 -1.66
C LEU A 203 12.26 11.37 -2.10
N LYS A 204 12.57 11.30 -3.40
CA LYS A 204 13.64 10.49 -3.99
C LYS A 204 13.52 8.99 -3.70
N LEU A 205 12.30 8.50 -3.51
CA LEU A 205 12.02 7.08 -3.31
C LEU A 205 11.87 6.32 -4.62
N ILE A 206 11.53 7.03 -5.68
CA ILE A 206 11.44 6.53 -7.06
C ILE A 206 12.11 7.51 -8.03
N GLU A 207 12.42 7.04 -9.25
CA GLU A 207 12.98 7.87 -10.34
C GLU A 207 11.91 8.63 -11.12
#